data_be7674689efe8dbae4773cbe8fbf1284
#
_entry.id   be7674689efe8dbae4773cbe8fbf1284
#
_cell.length_a   1.000
_cell.length_b   1.000
_cell.length_c   1.000
_cell.angle_alpha   90.00
_cell.angle_beta   90.00
_cell.angle_gamma   90.00
#
_symmetry.space_group_name_H-M   'P 1'
#
loop_
_entity.id
_entity.type
_entity.pdbx_description
1 polymer ?
#
loop_
_entity_poly.entity_id
_entity_poly.type
_entity_poly.pdbx_seq_one_letter_code
_entity_poly.pdbx_strand_id
1 'polypeptide(L)'
;PVPVGGLLLNCAAVIHKGSLLGLVAKTYLPNYKEFYEKRWFTSAKDISSVDVRIAGQTVHLSSGTTLFRTGDGALFGVEICEDVWAVTPPSNRLALAGAELIFNLSASNELIGKHSYLMSLLSQQSARTMTAYIYSGCGYGESTQDVVYGGNGFIYENGVLLSRSERFSFKQQLVIGQVDIERLRTERRLNSTFAASQCGIIADVIIDTKPVTPRDFELIRSVDPHPFVPTGPELDNRCNEIFNIQVAGLAKRITHTHAENVVLGISGGLDSTLALLVCSKTFDKLNIPRSGIIGITMPGF
;
A
#
# COMPACT_ATOMS: atom_id res chain seq x y z
N PRO A 1 -14.75 23.20 2.68
CA PRO A 1 -16.19 23.08 2.85
C PRO A 1 -16.94 23.47 1.58
N VAL A 2 -17.96 22.65 1.20
CA VAL A 2 -18.79 22.89 0.00
C VAL A 2 -20.26 22.88 0.43
N PRO A 3 -21.00 23.98 0.23
CA PRO A 3 -22.43 24.00 0.53
C PRO A 3 -23.23 23.32 -0.59
N VAL A 4 -24.20 22.49 -0.20
CA VAL A 4 -25.14 21.82 -1.10
C VAL A 4 -26.52 21.91 -0.47
N GLY A 5 -27.41 22.77 -1.02
CA GLY A 5 -28.67 23.08 -0.37
C GLY A 5 -28.47 23.65 1.04
N GLY A 6 -29.08 23.03 2.03
CA GLY A 6 -28.89 23.36 3.46
C GLY A 6 -27.79 22.63 4.16
N LEU A 7 -26.97 21.82 3.46
CA LEU A 7 -25.91 20.98 3.99
C LEU A 7 -24.53 21.57 3.72
N LEU A 8 -23.55 21.23 4.56
CA LEU A 8 -22.15 21.55 4.35
C LEU A 8 -21.33 20.25 4.28
N LEU A 9 -20.49 20.13 3.28
CA LEU A 9 -19.68 18.94 3.02
C LEU A 9 -18.19 19.25 3.17
N ASN A 10 -17.45 18.32 3.75
CA ASN A 10 -15.98 18.33 3.71
C ASN A 10 -15.53 17.64 2.43
N CYS A 11 -14.93 18.37 1.50
CA CYS A 11 -14.61 17.88 0.16
C CYS A 11 -13.14 18.08 -0.17
N ALA A 12 -12.59 17.12 -0.89
CA ALA A 12 -11.36 17.26 -1.66
C ALA A 12 -11.70 17.78 -3.07
N ALA A 13 -10.89 18.69 -3.57
CA ALA A 13 -11.01 19.24 -4.92
C ALA A 13 -9.87 18.72 -5.81
N VAL A 14 -10.20 18.17 -6.96
CA VAL A 14 -9.22 17.78 -7.98
C VAL A 14 -9.12 18.87 -9.02
N ILE A 15 -7.96 19.50 -9.14
CA ILE A 15 -7.71 20.63 -10.01
C ILE A 15 -6.60 20.29 -11.00
N HIS A 16 -6.80 20.60 -12.27
CA HIS A 16 -5.80 20.40 -13.30
C HIS A 16 -5.82 21.51 -14.34
N LYS A 17 -4.67 22.14 -14.59
CA LYS A 17 -4.51 23.25 -15.57
C LYS A 17 -5.58 24.33 -15.43
N GLY A 18 -5.83 24.81 -14.22
CA GLY A 18 -6.79 25.87 -13.92
C GLY A 18 -8.27 25.46 -13.98
N SER A 19 -8.57 24.19 -14.25
CA SER A 19 -9.94 23.67 -14.21
C SER A 19 -10.17 22.82 -12.96
N LEU A 20 -11.29 23.03 -12.29
CA LEU A 20 -11.79 22.18 -11.23
C LEU A 20 -12.47 20.97 -11.89
N LEU A 21 -11.87 19.78 -11.77
CA LEU A 21 -12.35 18.58 -12.45
C LEU A 21 -13.48 17.90 -11.70
N GLY A 22 -13.39 17.85 -10.37
CA GLY A 22 -14.38 17.20 -9.54
C GLY A 22 -14.16 17.48 -8.06
N LEU A 23 -15.18 17.17 -7.27
CA LEU A 23 -15.19 17.25 -5.82
C LEU A 23 -15.53 15.87 -5.25
N VAL A 24 -14.77 15.43 -4.26
CA VAL A 24 -15.00 14.18 -3.55
C VAL A 24 -15.37 14.50 -2.11
N ALA A 25 -16.56 14.14 -1.69
CA ALA A 25 -17.02 14.37 -0.33
C ALA A 25 -16.51 13.30 0.62
N LYS A 26 -16.13 13.70 1.84
CA LYS A 26 -15.68 12.82 2.91
C LYS A 26 -16.80 11.88 3.35
N THR A 27 -16.45 10.60 3.51
CA THR A 27 -17.41 9.54 3.85
C THR A 27 -17.56 9.36 5.35
N TYR A 28 -16.46 9.29 6.10
CA TYR A 28 -16.47 9.08 7.54
C TYR A 28 -16.04 10.35 8.28
N LEU A 29 -16.94 10.86 9.09
CA LEU A 29 -16.71 12.07 9.88
C LEU A 29 -16.40 11.67 11.32
N PRO A 30 -15.17 11.90 11.83
CA PRO A 30 -14.83 11.60 13.21
C PRO A 30 -15.66 12.47 14.17
N ASN A 31 -16.26 11.83 15.16
CA ASN A 31 -17.08 12.48 16.18
C ASN A 31 -16.89 11.79 17.53
N TYR A 32 -15.63 11.75 17.96
CA TYR A 32 -15.19 11.12 19.21
C TYR A 32 -13.92 11.82 19.71
N LYS A 33 -13.66 11.76 21.01
CA LYS A 33 -12.54 12.43 21.70
C LYS A 33 -12.49 13.92 21.34
N GLU A 34 -11.36 14.38 20.80
CA GLU A 34 -11.13 15.75 20.35
C GLU A 34 -11.86 16.11 19.06
N PHE A 35 -12.41 15.14 18.35
CA PHE A 35 -13.07 15.36 17.06
C PHE A 35 -14.58 15.52 17.19
N TYR A 36 -15.13 16.53 16.52
CA TYR A 36 -16.58 16.84 16.47
C TYR A 36 -17.04 17.29 15.08
N GLU A 37 -16.54 16.63 14.04
CA GLU A 37 -16.73 17.03 12.64
C GLU A 37 -18.21 16.96 12.19
N LYS A 38 -18.99 16.04 12.76
CA LYS A 38 -20.44 15.94 12.51
C LYS A 38 -21.24 17.16 12.95
N ARG A 39 -20.67 18.04 13.78
CA ARG A 39 -21.29 19.30 14.16
C ARG A 39 -21.44 20.23 12.95
N TRP A 40 -20.54 20.12 11.97
CA TRP A 40 -20.41 21.05 10.86
C TRP A 40 -20.74 20.43 9.52
N PHE A 41 -20.40 19.14 9.34
CA PHE A 41 -20.43 18.49 8.05
C PHE A 41 -21.38 17.31 8.00
N THR A 42 -21.91 17.09 6.80
CA THR A 42 -22.73 15.93 6.42
C THR A 42 -21.84 14.92 5.70
N SER A 43 -22.06 13.62 5.94
CA SER A 43 -21.35 12.54 5.30
C SER A 43 -21.74 12.41 3.81
N ALA A 44 -20.78 11.98 2.99
CA ALA A 44 -21.05 11.59 1.62
C ALA A 44 -22.12 10.49 1.50
N LYS A 45 -22.29 9.65 2.55
CA LYS A 45 -23.32 8.59 2.58
C LYS A 45 -24.75 9.12 2.65
N ASP A 46 -24.90 10.34 3.11
CA ASP A 46 -26.22 10.94 3.39
C ASP A 46 -26.70 11.85 2.25
N ILE A 47 -25.95 11.87 1.15
CA ILE A 47 -26.27 12.66 -0.05
C ILE A 47 -26.19 11.82 -1.32
N SER A 48 -26.81 12.29 -2.37
CA SER A 48 -26.57 11.82 -3.74
C SER A 48 -25.54 12.69 -4.43
N SER A 49 -24.85 12.15 -5.41
CA SER A 49 -23.95 12.93 -6.27
C SER A 49 -24.75 14.03 -6.99
N VAL A 50 -24.17 15.22 -7.08
CA VAL A 50 -24.84 16.42 -7.62
C VAL A 50 -23.83 17.33 -8.30
N ASP A 51 -24.27 18.08 -9.29
CA ASP A 51 -23.45 19.13 -9.88
C ASP A 51 -23.60 20.43 -9.07
N VAL A 52 -22.48 21.02 -8.71
CA VAL A 52 -22.42 22.27 -7.94
C VAL A 52 -21.69 23.35 -8.73
N ARG A 53 -22.04 24.61 -8.49
CA ARG A 53 -21.38 25.75 -9.13
C ARG A 53 -20.38 26.37 -8.16
N ILE A 54 -19.07 26.27 -8.48
CA ILE A 54 -17.98 26.82 -7.70
C ILE A 54 -17.01 27.55 -8.63
N ALA A 55 -16.57 28.75 -8.22
CA ALA A 55 -15.62 29.59 -8.97
C ALA A 55 -15.99 29.77 -10.45
N GLY A 56 -17.31 29.91 -10.73
CA GLY A 56 -17.84 30.09 -12.09
C GLY A 56 -17.90 28.80 -12.93
N GLN A 57 -17.47 27.66 -12.39
CA GLN A 57 -17.49 26.35 -13.06
C GLN A 57 -18.62 25.48 -12.49
N THR A 58 -19.26 24.68 -13.34
CA THR A 58 -20.15 23.59 -12.91
C THR A 58 -19.30 22.33 -12.76
N VAL A 59 -19.34 21.73 -11.57
CA VAL A 59 -18.43 20.65 -11.19
C VAL A 59 -19.21 19.52 -10.53
N HIS A 60 -18.88 18.30 -10.90
CA HIS A 60 -19.45 17.11 -10.27
C HIS A 60 -18.94 16.96 -8.83
N LEU A 61 -19.85 16.88 -7.88
CA LEU A 61 -19.61 16.52 -6.49
C LEU A 61 -20.07 15.09 -6.29
N SER A 62 -19.10 14.20 -6.05
CA SER A 62 -19.34 12.79 -5.90
C SER A 62 -19.62 12.40 -4.46
N SER A 63 -20.65 11.60 -4.27
CA SER A 63 -20.92 10.83 -3.05
C SER A 63 -20.57 9.34 -3.20
N GLY A 64 -20.18 8.93 -4.41
CA GLY A 64 -19.90 7.54 -4.79
C GLY A 64 -18.44 7.29 -5.17
N THR A 65 -18.24 6.26 -5.99
CA THR A 65 -16.94 5.83 -6.46
C THR A 65 -16.52 6.63 -7.68
N THR A 66 -15.86 7.76 -7.48
CA THR A 66 -15.35 8.59 -8.57
C THR A 66 -13.87 8.36 -8.76
N LEU A 67 -13.47 8.09 -9.99
CA LEU A 67 -12.09 7.98 -10.40
C LEU A 67 -11.70 9.12 -11.34
N PHE A 68 -10.42 9.44 -11.34
CA PHE A 68 -9.83 10.40 -12.25
C PHE A 68 -8.80 9.67 -13.11
N ARG A 69 -8.81 9.94 -14.42
CA ARG A 69 -7.87 9.34 -15.36
C ARG A 69 -6.85 10.37 -15.80
N THR A 70 -5.58 10.04 -15.62
CA THR A 70 -4.47 10.87 -16.11
C THR A 70 -4.30 10.75 -17.62
N GLY A 71 -3.57 11.67 -18.24
CA GLY A 71 -3.36 11.68 -19.68
C GLY A 71 -2.60 10.47 -20.23
N ASP A 72 -1.87 9.75 -19.37
CA ASP A 72 -1.18 8.48 -19.65
C ASP A 72 -2.01 7.24 -19.26
N GLY A 73 -3.25 7.45 -18.83
CA GLY A 73 -4.22 6.39 -18.58
C GLY A 73 -4.17 5.77 -17.19
N ALA A 74 -3.39 6.32 -16.24
CA ALA A 74 -3.45 5.88 -14.85
C ALA A 74 -4.73 6.37 -14.18
N LEU A 75 -5.32 5.53 -13.32
CA LEU A 75 -6.54 5.84 -12.57
C LEU A 75 -6.20 6.14 -11.11
N PHE A 76 -6.75 7.24 -10.61
CA PHE A 76 -6.63 7.55 -9.19
C PHE A 76 -7.97 7.89 -8.53
N GLY A 77 -8.02 7.65 -7.23
CA GLY A 77 -9.12 8.03 -6.37
C GLY A 77 -8.65 8.86 -5.19
N VAL A 78 -9.59 9.53 -4.54
CA VAL A 78 -9.32 10.40 -3.38
C VAL A 78 -10.21 9.99 -2.22
N GLU A 79 -9.64 9.94 -1.02
CA GLU A 79 -10.36 9.84 0.25
C GLU A 79 -9.81 10.84 1.26
N ILE A 80 -10.51 11.09 2.36
CA ILE A 80 -10.15 12.18 3.25
C ILE A 80 -9.99 11.69 4.68
N CYS A 81 -8.77 11.78 5.20
CA CYS A 81 -8.42 11.66 6.62
C CYS A 81 -9.00 10.39 7.27
N GLU A 82 -10.09 10.54 8.04
CA GLU A 82 -10.77 9.46 8.79
C GLU A 82 -11.19 8.29 7.89
N ASP A 83 -11.38 8.53 6.61
CA ASP A 83 -11.80 7.48 5.68
C ASP A 83 -10.88 6.26 5.73
N VAL A 84 -9.55 6.43 5.84
CA VAL A 84 -8.60 5.31 5.91
C VAL A 84 -8.65 4.54 7.24
N TRP A 85 -9.16 5.17 8.31
CA TRP A 85 -9.26 4.54 9.63
C TRP A 85 -10.50 3.67 9.77
N ALA A 86 -11.45 3.81 8.86
CA ALA A 86 -12.68 3.03 8.86
C ALA A 86 -12.40 1.55 8.58
N VAL A 87 -13.26 0.67 9.11
CA VAL A 87 -13.18 -0.78 8.86
C VAL A 87 -13.28 -1.11 7.36
N THR A 88 -14.09 -0.34 6.63
CA THR A 88 -14.23 -0.42 5.18
C THR A 88 -13.96 0.96 4.57
N PRO A 89 -12.68 1.32 4.38
CA PRO A 89 -12.33 2.60 3.80
C PRO A 89 -12.79 2.72 2.33
N PRO A 90 -13.12 3.92 1.87
CA PRO A 90 -13.49 4.15 0.47
C PRO A 90 -12.44 3.65 -0.52
N SER A 91 -11.15 3.72 -0.16
CA SER A 91 -10.04 3.23 -0.98
C SER A 91 -10.16 1.75 -1.37
N ASN A 92 -10.85 0.90 -0.59
CA ASN A 92 -11.13 -0.47 -0.99
C ASN A 92 -11.98 -0.49 -2.27
N ARG A 93 -13.08 0.25 -2.28
CA ARG A 93 -13.98 0.32 -3.43
C ARG A 93 -13.34 1.03 -4.61
N LEU A 94 -12.60 2.12 -4.36
CA LEU A 94 -11.84 2.84 -5.38
C LEU A 94 -10.83 1.92 -6.09
N ALA A 95 -10.06 1.13 -5.34
CA ALA A 95 -9.10 0.18 -5.90
C ALA A 95 -9.78 -0.92 -6.71
N LEU A 96 -10.87 -1.51 -6.20
CA LEU A 96 -11.64 -2.53 -6.90
C LEU A 96 -12.32 -1.98 -8.16
N ALA A 97 -12.69 -0.70 -8.18
CA ALA A 97 -13.20 -0.01 -9.36
C ALA A 97 -12.11 0.36 -10.39
N GLY A 98 -10.82 0.14 -10.05
CA GLY A 98 -9.70 0.31 -10.97
C GLY A 98 -8.66 1.35 -10.56
N ALA A 99 -8.83 2.10 -9.46
CA ALA A 99 -7.82 3.06 -9.03
C ALA A 99 -6.48 2.37 -8.75
N GLU A 100 -5.42 2.88 -9.32
CA GLU A 100 -4.04 2.43 -9.13
C GLU A 100 -3.31 3.30 -8.11
N LEU A 101 -3.76 4.56 -7.96
CA LEU A 101 -3.27 5.49 -6.95
C LEU A 101 -4.44 5.95 -6.08
N ILE A 102 -4.18 6.05 -4.78
CA ILE A 102 -5.12 6.61 -3.80
C ILE A 102 -4.46 7.80 -3.12
N PHE A 103 -5.13 8.93 -3.12
CA PHE A 103 -4.71 10.12 -2.39
C PHE A 103 -5.55 10.29 -1.14
N ASN A 104 -4.90 10.49 0.00
CA ASN A 104 -5.54 10.80 1.27
C ASN A 104 -5.06 12.15 1.78
N LEU A 105 -5.99 13.08 1.92
CA LEU A 105 -5.75 14.42 2.46
C LEU A 105 -6.16 14.44 3.93
N SER A 106 -5.22 14.69 4.83
CA SER A 106 -5.43 14.51 6.27
C SER A 106 -5.10 15.74 7.11
N ALA A 107 -5.94 16.01 8.10
CA ALA A 107 -5.65 16.82 9.26
C ALA A 107 -5.72 15.95 10.52
N SER A 108 -4.80 14.99 10.62
CA SER A 108 -4.73 14.02 11.71
C SER A 108 -3.71 14.49 12.75
N ASN A 109 -4.17 14.67 13.99
CA ASN A 109 -3.32 15.10 15.09
C ASN A 109 -2.28 14.06 15.49
N GLU A 110 -1.24 14.53 16.17
CA GLU A 110 -0.20 13.67 16.74
C GLU A 110 -0.56 13.22 18.16
N LEU A 111 -0.38 11.92 18.38
CA LEU A 111 -0.43 11.28 19.69
C LEU A 111 0.77 10.34 19.82
N ILE A 112 1.20 10.08 21.06
CA ILE A 112 2.29 9.14 21.33
C ILE A 112 1.91 7.76 20.79
N GLY A 113 2.79 7.17 19.96
CA GLY A 113 2.58 5.86 19.33
C GLY A 113 1.71 5.87 18.06
N LYS A 114 0.95 6.93 17.78
CA LYS A 114 0.05 6.99 16.62
C LYS A 114 0.79 6.93 15.28
N HIS A 115 2.00 7.49 15.21
CA HIS A 115 2.78 7.51 13.98
C HIS A 115 3.13 6.10 13.46
N SER A 116 3.62 5.22 14.33
CA SER A 116 3.94 3.83 13.93
C SER A 116 2.70 3.06 13.52
N TYR A 117 1.58 3.27 14.22
CA TYR A 117 0.29 2.71 13.83
C TYR A 117 -0.16 3.23 12.45
N LEU A 118 -0.07 4.55 12.21
CA LEU A 118 -0.40 5.15 10.92
C LEU A 118 0.44 4.55 9.80
N MET A 119 1.77 4.44 9.98
CA MET A 119 2.65 3.81 8.98
C MET A 119 2.23 2.37 8.67
N SER A 120 1.92 1.57 9.69
CA SER A 120 1.44 0.20 9.52
C SER A 120 0.10 0.15 8.78
N LEU A 121 -0.83 1.04 9.14
CA LEU A 121 -2.15 1.15 8.51
C LEU A 121 -2.02 1.47 7.01
N LEU A 122 -1.23 2.49 6.65
CA LEU A 122 -1.04 2.90 5.26
C LEU A 122 -0.31 1.84 4.43
N SER A 123 0.72 1.20 5.00
CA SER A 123 1.41 0.07 4.38
C SER A 123 0.44 -1.07 4.08
N GLN A 124 -0.36 -1.49 5.07
CA GLN A 124 -1.35 -2.55 4.91
C GLN A 124 -2.46 -2.18 3.92
N GLN A 125 -2.92 -0.94 3.93
CA GLN A 125 -3.94 -0.46 2.99
C GLN A 125 -3.41 -0.47 1.55
N SER A 126 -2.20 0.03 1.33
CA SER A 126 -1.52 -0.02 0.04
C SER A 126 -1.33 -1.46 -0.47
N ALA A 127 -0.84 -2.37 0.39
CA ALA A 127 -0.61 -3.77 0.05
C ALA A 127 -1.91 -4.51 -0.27
N ARG A 128 -2.93 -4.38 0.59
CA ARG A 128 -4.21 -5.07 0.43
C ARG A 128 -4.95 -4.65 -0.83
N THR A 129 -4.86 -3.39 -1.20
CA THR A 129 -5.50 -2.83 -2.38
C THR A 129 -4.62 -2.86 -3.62
N MET A 130 -3.35 -3.28 -3.49
CA MET A 130 -2.33 -3.26 -4.56
C MET A 130 -2.32 -1.91 -5.29
N THR A 131 -2.23 -0.83 -4.50
CA THR A 131 -2.19 0.56 -4.98
C THR A 131 -0.92 1.25 -4.57
N ALA A 132 -0.60 2.36 -5.25
CA ALA A 132 0.17 3.40 -4.61
C ALA A 132 -0.76 4.20 -3.70
N TYR A 133 -0.36 4.36 -2.43
CA TYR A 133 -1.11 5.12 -1.45
C TYR A 133 -0.32 6.36 -1.04
N ILE A 134 -0.87 7.52 -1.36
CA ILE A 134 -0.25 8.82 -1.16
C ILE A 134 -1.00 9.54 -0.04
N TYR A 135 -0.32 9.74 1.09
CA TYR A 135 -0.86 10.41 2.27
C TYR A 135 -0.23 11.78 2.43
N SER A 136 -1.05 12.80 2.55
CA SER A 136 -0.62 14.16 2.82
C SER A 136 -1.29 14.69 4.07
N GLY A 137 -0.52 14.80 5.16
CA GLY A 137 -0.96 15.33 6.44
C GLY A 137 -0.58 16.80 6.60
N CYS A 138 -1.42 17.58 7.27
CA CYS A 138 -1.08 18.95 7.66
C CYS A 138 0.06 18.99 8.68
N GLY A 139 0.76 20.10 8.76
CA GLY A 139 1.93 20.30 9.61
C GLY A 139 1.89 21.62 10.35
N TYR A 140 3.07 22.14 10.70
CA TYR A 140 3.26 23.32 11.54
C TYR A 140 2.51 24.58 11.08
N GLY A 141 2.30 24.74 9.78
CA GLY A 141 1.58 25.90 9.24
C GLY A 141 0.06 25.88 9.42
N GLU A 142 -0.50 24.76 9.90
CA GLU A 142 -1.94 24.61 10.09
C GLU A 142 -2.38 25.24 11.43
N SER A 143 -3.62 25.72 11.44
CA SER A 143 -4.24 26.25 12.65
C SER A 143 -4.45 25.15 13.68
N THR A 144 -3.96 25.36 14.89
CA THR A 144 -4.14 24.44 16.02
C THR A 144 -5.03 25.09 17.09
N GLN A 145 -5.86 24.28 17.73
CA GLN A 145 -6.59 24.66 18.92
C GLN A 145 -6.13 23.79 20.11
N ASP A 146 -6.56 22.53 20.09
CA ASP A 146 -6.22 21.56 21.14
C ASP A 146 -5.31 20.44 20.64
N VAL A 147 -4.78 20.55 19.43
CA VAL A 147 -4.07 19.50 18.74
C VAL A 147 -2.76 19.97 18.12
N VAL A 148 -1.86 19.05 17.84
CA VAL A 148 -0.59 19.30 17.14
C VAL A 148 -0.51 18.42 15.91
N TYR A 149 0.02 18.95 14.81
CA TYR A 149 0.17 18.25 13.55
C TYR A 149 1.64 18.00 13.24
N GLY A 150 1.96 16.77 12.81
CA GLY A 150 3.33 16.33 12.58
C GLY A 150 3.86 16.57 11.17
N GLY A 151 3.03 16.92 10.20
CA GLY A 151 3.45 17.08 8.81
C GLY A 151 3.78 15.75 8.13
N ASN A 152 3.07 14.68 8.47
CA ASN A 152 3.29 13.35 7.87
C ASN A 152 2.94 13.35 6.38
N GLY A 153 3.91 13.07 5.53
CA GLY A 153 3.74 12.77 4.11
C GLY A 153 4.33 11.41 3.80
N PHE A 154 3.57 10.55 3.10
CA PHE A 154 4.01 9.20 2.75
C PHE A 154 3.61 8.86 1.33
N ILE A 155 4.48 8.13 0.64
CA ILE A 155 4.18 7.45 -0.61
C ILE A 155 4.50 5.97 -0.41
N TYR A 156 3.46 5.14 -0.42
CA TYR A 156 3.57 3.68 -0.41
C TYR A 156 3.22 3.11 -1.78
N GLU A 157 3.84 2.01 -2.16
CA GLU A 157 3.51 1.21 -3.34
C GLU A 157 3.43 -0.26 -2.94
N ASN A 158 2.25 -0.86 -3.07
CA ASN A 158 2.03 -2.27 -2.71
C ASN A 158 2.65 -2.65 -1.35
N GLY A 159 2.43 -1.80 -0.34
CA GLY A 159 2.91 -1.98 1.03
C GLY A 159 4.33 -1.48 1.31
N VAL A 160 5.13 -1.16 0.29
CA VAL A 160 6.50 -0.67 0.44
C VAL A 160 6.53 0.84 0.53
N LEU A 161 7.20 1.38 1.54
CA LEU A 161 7.42 2.82 1.67
C LEU A 161 8.46 3.29 0.63
N LEU A 162 8.04 4.16 -0.29
CA LEU A 162 8.94 4.75 -1.28
C LEU A 162 9.57 6.05 -0.79
N SER A 163 8.78 6.90 -0.13
CA SER A 163 9.24 8.21 0.32
C SER A 163 8.41 8.72 1.48
N ARG A 164 9.01 9.56 2.33
CA ARG A 164 8.33 10.19 3.47
C ARG A 164 8.89 11.57 3.78
N SER A 165 8.06 12.41 4.43
CA SER A 165 8.48 13.69 5.00
C SER A 165 9.22 13.51 6.33
N GLU A 166 9.93 14.55 6.76
CA GLU A 166 10.40 14.71 8.13
C GLU A 166 9.25 15.21 9.03
N ARG A 167 9.07 14.56 10.19
CA ARG A 167 8.04 14.96 11.16
C ARG A 167 8.46 16.20 11.95
N PHE A 168 7.47 17.00 12.32
CA PHE A 168 7.64 18.21 13.14
C PHE A 168 8.57 19.23 12.51
N SER A 169 8.76 19.20 11.21
CA SER A 169 9.48 20.24 10.48
C SER A 169 8.66 21.52 10.45
N PHE A 170 9.31 22.65 10.73
CA PHE A 170 8.70 23.98 10.63
C PHE A 170 8.83 24.58 9.23
N LYS A 171 9.45 23.83 8.33
CA LYS A 171 9.65 24.21 6.92
C LYS A 171 8.66 23.49 6.03
N GLN A 172 8.32 24.12 4.93
CA GLN A 172 7.58 23.47 3.86
C GLN A 172 8.39 22.31 3.29
N GLN A 173 7.74 21.18 3.05
CA GLN A 173 8.36 19.99 2.51
C GLN A 173 7.63 19.52 1.25
N LEU A 174 8.38 19.00 0.30
CA LEU A 174 7.88 18.31 -0.88
C LEU A 174 8.40 16.88 -0.87
N VAL A 175 7.47 15.92 -0.80
CA VAL A 175 7.79 14.49 -0.88
C VAL A 175 7.57 14.02 -2.32
N ILE A 176 8.62 13.48 -2.94
CA ILE A 176 8.59 13.01 -4.32
C ILE A 176 8.86 11.50 -4.33
N GLY A 177 8.14 10.78 -5.18
CA GLY A 177 8.35 9.36 -5.42
C GLY A 177 7.88 8.96 -6.81
N GLN A 178 8.47 7.90 -7.36
CA GLN A 178 8.07 7.30 -8.62
C GLN A 178 7.34 5.99 -8.35
N VAL A 179 6.14 5.86 -8.88
CA VAL A 179 5.27 4.69 -8.76
C VAL A 179 5.32 3.89 -10.06
N ASP A 180 5.49 2.57 -9.94
CA ASP A 180 5.45 1.64 -11.06
C ASP A 180 4.02 1.11 -11.28
N ILE A 181 3.25 1.82 -12.10
CA ILE A 181 1.86 1.48 -12.43
C ILE A 181 1.77 0.13 -13.14
N GLU A 182 2.70 -0.18 -14.03
CA GLU A 182 2.67 -1.45 -14.78
C GLU A 182 2.94 -2.65 -13.85
N ARG A 183 3.78 -2.48 -12.85
CA ARG A 183 3.98 -3.49 -11.81
C ARG A 183 2.69 -3.71 -11.01
N LEU A 184 2.01 -2.66 -10.57
CA LEU A 184 0.73 -2.77 -9.86
C LEU A 184 -0.31 -3.49 -10.71
N ARG A 185 -0.41 -3.17 -11.99
CA ARG A 185 -1.30 -3.85 -12.94
C ARG A 185 -0.97 -5.33 -13.08
N THR A 186 0.30 -5.66 -13.14
CA THR A 186 0.77 -7.05 -13.24
C THR A 186 0.44 -7.85 -11.98
N GLU A 187 0.73 -7.30 -10.81
CA GLU A 187 0.40 -7.93 -9.52
C GLU A 187 -1.10 -8.22 -9.40
N ARG A 188 -1.95 -7.26 -9.78
CA ARG A 188 -3.41 -7.44 -9.78
C ARG A 188 -3.88 -8.52 -10.74
N ARG A 189 -3.28 -8.62 -11.94
CA ARG A 189 -3.63 -9.67 -12.92
C ARG A 189 -3.26 -11.07 -12.45
N LEU A 190 -2.16 -11.19 -11.72
CA LEU A 190 -1.69 -12.47 -11.17
C LEU A 190 -2.46 -12.89 -9.91
N ASN A 191 -3.15 -11.96 -9.25
CA ASN A 191 -3.88 -12.22 -8.01
C ASN A 191 -5.35 -12.56 -8.28
N SER A 192 -5.67 -13.85 -8.31
CA SER A 192 -7.03 -14.33 -8.55
C SER A 192 -8.04 -13.86 -7.49
N THR A 193 -7.60 -13.66 -6.24
CA THR A 193 -8.45 -13.16 -5.15
C THR A 193 -8.81 -11.69 -5.38
N PHE A 194 -7.87 -10.86 -5.86
CA PHE A 194 -8.17 -9.49 -6.24
C PHE A 194 -9.18 -9.44 -7.39
N ALA A 195 -8.96 -10.23 -8.43
CA ALA A 195 -9.86 -10.33 -9.57
C ALA A 195 -11.28 -10.78 -9.16
N ALA A 196 -11.39 -11.78 -8.27
CA ALA A 196 -12.67 -12.21 -7.72
C ALA A 196 -13.37 -11.11 -6.90
N SER A 197 -12.60 -10.31 -6.16
CA SER A 197 -13.12 -9.19 -5.37
C SER A 197 -13.62 -8.02 -6.22
N GLN A 198 -13.15 -7.88 -7.47
CA GLN A 198 -13.58 -6.84 -8.40
C GLN A 198 -14.97 -7.09 -8.99
N CYS A 199 -15.50 -8.32 -8.89
CA CYS A 199 -16.74 -8.72 -9.55
C CYS A 199 -17.91 -7.77 -9.22
N GLY A 200 -18.45 -7.11 -10.25
CA GLY A 200 -19.59 -6.18 -10.12
C GLY A 200 -19.25 -4.80 -9.52
N ILE A 201 -17.99 -4.53 -9.17
CA ILE A 201 -17.57 -3.21 -8.67
C ILE A 201 -17.01 -2.39 -9.82
N ILE A 202 -17.70 -1.29 -10.13
CA ILE A 202 -17.32 -0.32 -11.16
C ILE A 202 -17.30 1.08 -10.56
N ALA A 203 -16.61 1.99 -11.23
CA ALA A 203 -16.70 3.41 -10.91
C ALA A 203 -18.07 3.96 -11.33
N ASP A 204 -18.64 4.80 -10.47
CA ASP A 204 -19.87 5.51 -10.80
C ASP A 204 -19.59 6.60 -11.86
N VAL A 205 -18.42 7.23 -11.76
CA VAL A 205 -17.95 8.25 -12.70
C VAL A 205 -16.44 8.13 -12.90
N ILE A 206 -15.95 8.31 -14.14
CA ILE A 206 -14.55 8.50 -14.46
C ILE A 206 -14.38 9.86 -15.13
N ILE A 207 -13.54 10.72 -14.56
CA ILE A 207 -13.29 12.08 -15.04
C ILE A 207 -11.88 12.15 -15.61
N ASP A 208 -11.77 12.52 -16.89
CA ASP A 208 -10.46 12.61 -17.56
C ASP A 208 -9.78 13.95 -17.22
N THR A 209 -8.47 13.85 -16.92
CA THR A 209 -7.63 15.04 -16.84
C THR A 209 -7.29 15.54 -18.24
N LYS A 210 -6.86 16.80 -18.35
CA LYS A 210 -6.35 17.30 -19.63
C LYS A 210 -5.06 16.57 -19.99
N PRO A 211 -4.79 16.32 -21.29
CA PRO A 211 -3.54 15.73 -21.73
C PRO A 211 -2.32 16.50 -21.20
N VAL A 212 -1.28 15.77 -20.85
CA VAL A 212 0.02 16.31 -20.43
C VAL A 212 1.05 15.86 -21.47
N THR A 213 1.84 16.79 -21.98
CA THR A 213 2.99 16.45 -22.84
C THR A 213 4.02 15.70 -21.97
N PRO A 214 4.43 14.49 -22.36
CA PRO A 214 5.50 13.80 -21.67
C PRO A 214 6.74 14.68 -21.61
N ARG A 215 7.40 14.71 -20.47
CA ARG A 215 8.74 15.29 -20.29
C ARG A 215 9.77 14.18 -20.35
N ASP A 216 11.03 14.56 -20.50
CA ASP A 216 12.12 13.61 -20.33
C ASP A 216 11.99 12.92 -18.98
N PHE A 217 12.09 11.61 -19.01
CA PHE A 217 11.94 10.77 -17.83
C PHE A 217 13.31 10.48 -17.24
N GLU A 218 13.49 10.84 -15.96
CA GLU A 218 14.65 10.45 -15.17
C GLU A 218 14.21 9.45 -14.11
N LEU A 219 14.85 8.29 -14.08
CA LEU A 219 14.59 7.28 -13.05
C LEU A 219 15.31 7.68 -11.77
N ILE A 220 14.56 8.24 -10.81
CA ILE A 220 15.06 8.60 -9.47
C ILE A 220 14.82 7.50 -8.44
N ARG A 221 14.00 6.50 -8.77
CA ARG A 221 13.71 5.34 -7.94
C ARG A 221 14.92 4.42 -7.88
N SER A 222 15.36 4.04 -6.66
CA SER A 222 16.34 2.98 -6.52
C SER A 222 15.72 1.62 -6.87
N VAL A 223 16.44 0.86 -7.69
CA VAL A 223 16.08 -0.52 -8.03
C VAL A 223 17.09 -1.42 -7.32
N ASP A 224 16.59 -2.35 -6.50
CA ASP A 224 17.45 -3.31 -5.82
C ASP A 224 18.07 -4.27 -6.87
N PRO A 225 19.40 -4.29 -7.05
CA PRO A 225 20.04 -5.18 -7.99
C PRO A 225 20.02 -6.64 -7.54
N HIS A 226 19.70 -6.90 -6.27
CA HIS A 226 19.66 -8.22 -5.67
C HIS A 226 18.37 -8.48 -4.90
N PRO A 227 17.18 -8.45 -5.56
CA PRO A 227 15.88 -8.47 -4.88
C PRO A 227 15.60 -9.75 -4.10
N PHE A 228 16.37 -10.83 -4.35
CA PHE A 228 16.24 -12.13 -3.70
C PHE A 228 17.22 -12.34 -2.56
N VAL A 229 18.16 -11.41 -2.35
CA VAL A 229 19.16 -11.51 -1.28
C VAL A 229 18.69 -10.72 -0.07
N PRO A 230 18.44 -11.39 1.07
CA PRO A 230 18.09 -10.69 2.30
C PRO A 230 19.21 -9.72 2.71
N THR A 231 18.85 -8.52 3.12
CA THR A 231 19.80 -7.48 3.55
C THR A 231 19.26 -6.73 4.78
N GLY A 232 20.13 -5.96 5.42
CA GLY A 232 19.75 -5.08 6.53
C GLY A 232 19.53 -5.79 7.86
N PRO A 233 18.85 -5.14 8.84
CA PRO A 233 18.69 -5.65 10.21
C PRO A 233 17.95 -6.98 10.31
N GLU A 234 17.13 -7.30 9.32
CA GLU A 234 16.33 -8.54 9.26
C GLU A 234 17.05 -9.71 8.57
N LEU A 235 18.34 -9.56 8.20
CA LEU A 235 19.09 -10.56 7.46
C LEU A 235 19.04 -11.93 8.15
N ASP A 236 19.40 -11.99 9.43
CA ASP A 236 19.45 -13.23 10.18
C ASP A 236 18.08 -13.90 10.31
N ASN A 237 17.03 -13.11 10.57
CA ASN A 237 15.66 -13.61 10.66
C ASN A 237 15.23 -14.22 9.33
N ARG A 238 15.47 -13.54 8.22
CA ARG A 238 15.11 -14.02 6.87
C ARG A 238 15.90 -15.25 6.46
N CYS A 239 17.21 -15.29 6.74
CA CYS A 239 18.02 -16.47 6.48
C CYS A 239 17.55 -17.68 7.29
N ASN A 240 17.23 -17.48 8.57
CA ASN A 240 16.68 -18.52 9.42
C ASN A 240 15.29 -18.99 8.92
N GLU A 241 14.45 -18.09 8.46
CA GLU A 241 13.14 -18.43 7.88
C GLU A 241 13.31 -19.28 6.62
N ILE A 242 14.14 -18.86 5.66
CA ILE A 242 14.44 -19.60 4.43
C ILE A 242 14.95 -21.01 4.76
N PHE A 243 15.87 -21.12 5.69
CA PHE A 243 16.43 -22.41 6.12
C PHE A 243 15.37 -23.30 6.78
N ASN A 244 14.58 -22.76 7.69
CA ASN A 244 13.54 -23.51 8.39
C ASN A 244 12.39 -23.97 7.46
N ILE A 245 12.04 -23.18 6.43
CA ILE A 245 11.06 -23.60 5.40
C ILE A 245 11.54 -24.86 4.69
N GLN A 246 12.82 -24.91 4.27
CA GLN A 246 13.41 -26.06 3.60
C GLN A 246 13.44 -27.28 4.53
N VAL A 247 13.88 -27.10 5.78
CA VAL A 247 13.91 -28.15 6.80
C VAL A 247 12.52 -28.71 7.07
N ALA A 248 11.52 -27.87 7.22
CA ALA A 248 10.13 -28.31 7.45
C ALA A 248 9.56 -29.07 6.24
N GLY A 249 9.84 -28.59 5.03
CA GLY A 249 9.44 -29.25 3.80
C GLY A 249 10.03 -30.65 3.67
N LEU A 250 11.33 -30.79 3.91
CA LEU A 250 12.02 -32.09 3.88
C LEU A 250 11.52 -33.02 5.00
N ALA A 251 11.39 -32.52 6.23
CA ALA A 251 10.87 -33.29 7.36
C ALA A 251 9.50 -33.89 7.05
N LYS A 252 8.60 -33.10 6.45
CA LYS A 252 7.27 -33.60 6.08
C LYS A 252 7.35 -34.72 5.03
N ARG A 253 8.24 -34.62 4.05
CA ARG A 253 8.43 -35.65 3.02
C ARG A 253 8.98 -36.94 3.63
N ILE A 254 10.04 -36.88 4.45
CA ILE A 254 10.62 -38.05 5.15
C ILE A 254 9.56 -38.73 6.00
N THR A 255 8.83 -37.99 6.83
CA THR A 255 7.78 -38.54 7.68
C THR A 255 6.67 -39.20 6.87
N HIS A 256 6.24 -38.58 5.76
CA HIS A 256 5.13 -39.10 4.94
C HIS A 256 5.53 -40.37 4.19
N THR A 257 6.76 -40.43 3.67
CA THR A 257 7.25 -41.59 2.89
C THR A 257 7.82 -42.69 3.77
N HIS A 258 8.00 -42.46 5.08
CA HIS A 258 8.67 -43.34 6.01
C HIS A 258 10.13 -43.65 5.57
N ALA A 259 10.74 -42.68 4.89
CA ALA A 259 12.15 -42.86 4.42
C ALA A 259 13.11 -42.87 5.60
N GLU A 260 13.93 -43.87 5.69
CA GLU A 260 14.99 -43.99 6.70
C GLU A 260 16.31 -43.35 6.25
N ASN A 261 16.46 -43.16 4.94
CA ASN A 261 17.65 -42.61 4.33
C ASN A 261 17.34 -41.50 3.33
N VAL A 262 18.27 -40.58 3.19
CA VAL A 262 18.32 -39.60 2.10
C VAL A 262 19.65 -39.71 1.37
N VAL A 263 19.63 -39.60 0.05
CA VAL A 263 20.84 -39.66 -0.78
C VAL A 263 21.08 -38.28 -1.38
N LEU A 264 22.29 -37.78 -1.27
CA LEU A 264 22.63 -36.42 -1.68
C LEU A 264 23.97 -36.45 -2.49
N GLY A 265 23.93 -35.88 -3.69
CA GLY A 265 25.12 -35.61 -4.48
C GLY A 265 25.92 -34.43 -3.92
N ILE A 266 27.17 -34.65 -3.52
CA ILE A 266 28.03 -33.60 -2.98
C ILE A 266 29.05 -33.19 -4.04
N SER A 267 28.82 -32.05 -4.67
CA SER A 267 29.76 -31.49 -5.68
C SER A 267 30.85 -30.60 -5.07
N GLY A 268 30.76 -30.26 -3.80
CA GLY A 268 31.61 -29.26 -3.13
C GLY A 268 31.17 -27.82 -3.32
N GLY A 269 30.10 -27.57 -4.09
CA GLY A 269 29.50 -26.25 -4.27
C GLY A 269 28.55 -25.86 -3.14
N LEU A 270 28.13 -24.58 -3.13
CA LEU A 270 27.25 -24.02 -2.08
C LEU A 270 25.88 -24.72 -2.03
N ASP A 271 25.31 -25.08 -3.17
CA ASP A 271 23.98 -25.70 -3.24
C ASP A 271 23.96 -27.06 -2.56
N SER A 272 24.95 -27.94 -2.88
CA SER A 272 25.06 -29.24 -2.25
C SER A 272 25.41 -29.16 -0.76
N THR A 273 26.19 -28.15 -0.37
CA THR A 273 26.50 -27.88 1.03
C THR A 273 25.28 -27.44 1.81
N LEU A 274 24.48 -26.49 1.25
CA LEU A 274 23.23 -26.06 1.87
C LEU A 274 22.26 -27.23 2.00
N ALA A 275 22.11 -28.05 0.96
CA ALA A 275 21.26 -29.23 0.98
C ALA A 275 21.68 -30.21 2.08
N LEU A 276 22.98 -30.44 2.28
CA LEU A 276 23.50 -31.28 3.37
C LEU A 276 23.17 -30.71 4.76
N LEU A 277 23.29 -29.39 4.93
CA LEU A 277 22.90 -28.71 6.18
C LEU A 277 21.43 -28.85 6.47
N VAL A 278 20.58 -28.69 5.44
CA VAL A 278 19.12 -28.91 5.55
C VAL A 278 18.80 -30.34 5.93
N CYS A 279 19.44 -31.33 5.30
CA CYS A 279 19.29 -32.75 5.67
C CYS A 279 19.70 -32.99 7.13
N SER A 280 20.87 -32.53 7.54
CA SER A 280 21.38 -32.70 8.90
C SER A 280 20.40 -32.10 9.94
N LYS A 281 19.94 -30.87 9.72
CA LYS A 281 19.00 -30.20 10.63
C LYS A 281 17.64 -30.89 10.66
N THR A 282 17.20 -31.44 9.53
CA THR A 282 15.97 -32.21 9.44
C THR A 282 16.01 -33.47 10.26
N PHE A 283 17.10 -34.24 10.13
CA PHE A 283 17.32 -35.48 10.88
C PHE A 283 17.39 -35.19 12.38
N ASP A 284 18.07 -34.11 12.80
CA ASP A 284 18.08 -33.67 14.19
C ASP A 284 16.68 -33.37 14.72
N LYS A 285 15.89 -32.62 13.96
CA LYS A 285 14.51 -32.26 14.36
C LYS A 285 13.56 -33.47 14.43
N LEU A 286 13.77 -34.46 13.59
CA LEU A 286 13.00 -35.72 13.59
C LEU A 286 13.52 -36.75 14.60
N ASN A 287 14.62 -36.45 15.28
CA ASN A 287 15.32 -37.39 16.18
C ASN A 287 15.68 -38.74 15.52
N ILE A 288 16.11 -38.70 14.25
CA ILE A 288 16.57 -39.85 13.50
C ILE A 288 18.09 -39.75 13.30
N PRO A 289 18.80 -40.90 13.25
CA PRO A 289 20.26 -40.91 13.17
C PRO A 289 20.78 -40.28 11.88
N ARG A 290 21.74 -39.36 11.97
CA ARG A 290 22.39 -38.74 10.80
C ARG A 290 23.11 -39.75 9.89
N SER A 291 23.34 -40.97 10.33
CA SER A 291 23.88 -42.04 9.52
C SER A 291 23.01 -42.43 8.33
N GLY A 292 21.71 -42.05 8.38
CA GLY A 292 20.82 -42.17 7.25
C GLY A 292 21.05 -41.10 6.14
N ILE A 293 21.95 -40.14 6.32
CA ILE A 293 22.31 -39.17 5.29
C ILE A 293 23.51 -39.73 4.49
N ILE A 294 23.24 -40.12 3.25
CA ILE A 294 24.23 -40.74 2.36
C ILE A 294 24.71 -39.70 1.37
N GLY A 295 25.92 -39.17 1.57
CA GLY A 295 26.58 -38.26 0.64
C GLY A 295 27.33 -39.04 -0.44
N ILE A 296 27.07 -38.75 -1.71
CA ILE A 296 27.78 -39.32 -2.85
C ILE A 296 28.59 -38.23 -3.50
N THR A 297 29.89 -38.43 -3.61
CA THR A 297 30.80 -37.58 -4.38
C THR A 297 31.28 -38.31 -5.61
N MET A 298 31.29 -37.61 -6.74
CA MET A 298 31.82 -38.13 -8.00
C MET A 298 32.99 -37.25 -8.42
N PRO A 299 34.21 -37.55 -7.98
CA PRO A 299 35.38 -36.78 -8.40
C PRO A 299 35.56 -36.92 -9.91
N GLY A 300 35.68 -35.78 -10.61
CA GLY A 300 36.16 -35.74 -11.99
C GLY A 300 37.65 -36.09 -12.02
N PHE A 301 38.11 -36.41 -13.19
CA PHE A 301 39.53 -36.78 -13.40
C PHE A 301 40.47 -35.63 -13.11
#